data_be6651146cd93af43a1e909569576153
#
_entry.id   be6651146cd93af43a1e909569576153
#
_cell.length_a   1.000
_cell.length_b   1.000
_cell.length_c   1.000
_cell.angle_alpha   90.00
_cell.angle_beta   90.00
_cell.angle_gamma   90.00
#
_symmetry.space_group_name_H-M   'P 1'
#
loop_
_entity.id
_entity.type
_entity.pdbx_description
1 polymer ?
#
loop_
_entity_poly.entity_id
_entity_poly.type
_entity_poly.pdbx_seq_one_letter_code
_entity_poly.pdbx_strand_id
1 'polypeptide(L)'
;SLVKLGDGNNLVGYYMYHGGTNKIGELSTFNETKATGYPNDYPILSYDFQAPLSEYGEVREQYGLLNMLHMFVNDFGEEFAPMIAVDSGNTVAADDTNSLRYGMRTNGKSGFVFVNHYQRLTELADIENAVISAGNVEFPPIDVKGEVSFFMPFNMKMGDSVLEYATAQPLCKYDDTYFFAEIPNIKAEYKFSKGSANIVTVPFENAKYMRKLNGTVYIG
;
A
#
# COMPACT_ATOMS: atom_id res chain seq x y z
N SER A 1 3.84 -4.16 -3.39
CA SER A 1 4.64 -3.42 -2.36
C SER A 1 3.95 -3.39 -1.01
N LEU A 2 2.65 -3.07 -0.94
CA LEU A 2 1.87 -3.00 0.30
C LEU A 2 1.93 -4.32 1.08
N VAL A 3 1.64 -5.46 0.43
CA VAL A 3 1.70 -6.80 1.05
C VAL A 3 3.09 -7.09 1.64
N LYS A 4 4.15 -6.78 0.90
CA LYS A 4 5.53 -6.97 1.41
C LYS A 4 5.82 -6.16 2.67
N LEU A 5 5.31 -4.92 2.75
CA LEU A 5 5.41 -4.14 3.99
C LEU A 5 4.63 -4.79 5.12
N GLY A 6 3.42 -5.30 4.85
CA GLY A 6 2.61 -6.04 5.82
C GLY A 6 3.31 -7.28 6.37
N ASP A 7 4.04 -7.99 5.51
CA ASP A 7 4.80 -9.21 5.84
C ASP A 7 6.15 -8.95 6.56
N GLY A 8 6.43 -7.72 6.97
CA GLY A 8 7.61 -7.40 7.76
C GLY A 8 8.81 -6.86 6.97
N ASN A 9 8.67 -6.62 5.68
CA ASN A 9 9.75 -6.07 4.87
C ASN A 9 9.99 -4.59 5.17
N ASN A 10 11.23 -4.20 5.48
CA ASN A 10 11.65 -2.81 5.68
C ASN A 10 12.48 -2.26 4.50
N LEU A 11 12.77 -3.09 3.50
CA LEU A 11 13.46 -2.69 2.29
C LEU A 11 12.64 -3.11 1.08
N VAL A 12 11.97 -2.15 0.46
CA VAL A 12 11.16 -2.36 -0.75
C VAL A 12 11.81 -1.61 -1.90
N GLY A 13 12.31 -2.36 -2.87
CA GLY A 13 12.82 -1.83 -4.13
C GLY A 13 11.89 -2.14 -5.29
N TYR A 14 12.03 -1.39 -6.37
CA TYR A 14 11.24 -1.56 -7.58
C TYR A 14 12.13 -1.90 -8.77
N TYR A 15 11.81 -2.96 -9.43
CA TYR A 15 12.36 -3.30 -10.73
C TYR A 15 11.19 -3.51 -11.70
N MET A 16 10.86 -2.49 -12.51
CA MET A 16 11.41 -1.15 -12.69
C MET A 16 10.44 -0.12 -12.07
N TYR A 17 10.92 1.07 -11.73
CA TYR A 17 10.07 2.20 -11.33
C TYR A 17 9.79 3.13 -12.52
N HIS A 18 10.78 3.33 -13.37
CA HIS A 18 10.71 4.06 -14.65
C HIS A 18 11.20 3.12 -15.75
N GLY A 19 10.45 3.02 -16.82
CA GLY A 19 10.87 2.30 -18.00
C GLY A 19 12.10 2.94 -18.66
N GLY A 20 12.74 2.17 -19.51
CA GLY A 20 13.94 2.60 -20.21
C GLY A 20 13.94 2.24 -21.68
N THR A 21 14.95 2.71 -22.40
CA THR A 21 15.22 2.37 -23.79
C THR A 21 16.61 1.78 -23.92
N ASN A 22 16.72 0.59 -24.48
CA ASN A 22 18.02 0.01 -24.84
C ASN A 22 18.62 0.77 -26.02
N LYS A 23 19.84 1.25 -25.88
CA LYS A 23 20.54 1.90 -27.00
C LYS A 23 21.11 0.85 -27.95
N ILE A 24 20.98 1.12 -29.25
CA ILE A 24 21.70 0.40 -30.27
C ILE A 24 23.07 1.07 -30.43
N GLY A 25 24.12 0.33 -30.09
CA GLY A 25 25.51 0.77 -30.31
C GLY A 25 26.03 0.31 -31.67
N GLU A 26 27.19 0.81 -32.06
CA GLU A 26 27.86 0.40 -33.34
C GLU A 26 28.27 -1.07 -33.33
N LEU A 27 28.62 -1.61 -32.14
CA LEU A 27 29.16 -2.96 -31.99
C LEU A 27 28.17 -3.94 -31.32
N SER A 28 27.19 -3.43 -30.60
CA SER A 28 26.22 -4.27 -29.86
C SER A 28 24.98 -3.52 -29.44
N THR A 29 23.93 -4.26 -29.04
CA THR A 29 22.77 -3.76 -28.31
C THR A 29 22.85 -4.25 -26.86
N PHE A 30 22.30 -3.48 -25.91
CA PHE A 30 22.22 -3.88 -24.51
C PHE A 30 20.96 -4.73 -24.23
N ASN A 31 20.68 -5.73 -25.06
CA ASN A 31 19.55 -6.62 -24.83
C ASN A 31 20.01 -8.07 -24.62
N GLU A 32 19.29 -8.76 -23.78
CA GLU A 32 19.47 -10.19 -23.57
C GLU A 32 18.80 -10.96 -24.71
N THR A 33 19.52 -11.87 -25.35
CA THR A 33 19.01 -12.65 -26.48
C THR A 33 19.60 -14.08 -26.47
N LYS A 34 18.86 -15.03 -27.00
CA LYS A 34 19.35 -16.40 -27.23
C LYS A 34 20.59 -16.46 -28.08
N ALA A 35 20.79 -15.52 -28.99
CA ALA A 35 21.98 -15.40 -29.81
C ALA A 35 23.24 -15.14 -28.99
N THR A 36 23.12 -14.57 -27.78
CA THR A 36 24.22 -14.33 -26.84
C THR A 36 24.23 -15.31 -25.66
N GLY A 37 23.49 -16.40 -25.75
CA GLY A 37 23.49 -17.47 -24.75
C GLY A 37 22.52 -17.28 -23.59
N TYR A 38 21.60 -16.30 -23.64
CA TYR A 38 20.54 -16.12 -22.65
C TYR A 38 19.35 -17.07 -22.94
N PRO A 39 18.59 -17.47 -21.90
CA PRO A 39 17.48 -18.40 -22.08
C PRO A 39 16.26 -17.78 -22.80
N ASN A 40 16.16 -16.43 -22.81
CA ASN A 40 15.05 -15.70 -23.37
C ASN A 40 15.51 -14.61 -24.32
N ASP A 41 14.59 -14.16 -25.19
CA ASP A 41 14.74 -12.95 -25.98
C ASP A 41 13.88 -11.85 -25.33
N TYR A 42 14.47 -10.69 -25.06
CA TYR A 42 13.77 -9.49 -24.59
C TYR A 42 13.55 -8.52 -25.77
N PRO A 43 12.56 -7.59 -25.64
CA PRO A 43 12.40 -6.53 -26.64
C PRO A 43 13.70 -5.78 -26.87
N ILE A 44 14.04 -5.55 -28.13
CA ILE A 44 15.35 -5.00 -28.49
C ILE A 44 15.51 -3.54 -28.04
N LEU A 45 14.47 -2.72 -28.21
CA LEU A 45 14.53 -1.28 -27.93
C LEU A 45 13.86 -0.91 -26.61
N SER A 46 12.60 -1.28 -26.44
CA SER A 46 11.85 -0.91 -25.23
C SER A 46 12.26 -1.75 -24.04
N TYR A 47 12.51 -1.08 -22.93
CA TYR A 47 12.74 -1.68 -21.61
C TYR A 47 11.71 -1.14 -20.62
N ASP A 48 10.45 -1.14 -21.04
CA ASP A 48 9.35 -0.49 -20.32
C ASP A 48 8.87 -1.29 -19.11
N PHE A 49 8.73 -2.60 -19.26
CA PHE A 49 8.26 -3.54 -18.24
C PHE A 49 6.97 -3.12 -17.50
N GLN A 50 6.14 -2.29 -18.13
CA GLN A 50 4.95 -1.70 -17.51
C GLN A 50 5.23 -1.02 -16.16
N ALA A 51 6.39 -0.36 -16.06
CA ALA A 51 6.81 0.39 -14.87
C ALA A 51 5.79 1.50 -14.53
N PRO A 52 5.71 1.93 -13.27
CA PRO A 52 4.85 3.04 -12.85
C PRO A 52 4.99 4.32 -13.68
N LEU A 53 6.20 4.60 -14.13
CA LEU A 53 6.50 5.58 -15.18
C LEU A 53 6.96 4.83 -16.43
N SER A 54 6.29 5.05 -17.56
CA SER A 54 6.64 4.38 -18.82
C SER A 54 8.02 4.76 -19.34
N GLU A 55 8.46 4.09 -20.40
CA GLU A 55 9.70 4.43 -21.13
C GLU A 55 9.79 5.92 -21.49
N TYR A 56 8.67 6.55 -21.80
CA TYR A 56 8.59 7.96 -22.18
C TYR A 56 8.08 8.89 -21.07
N GLY A 57 7.97 8.39 -19.84
CA GLY A 57 7.56 9.17 -18.67
C GLY A 57 6.06 9.30 -18.46
N GLU A 58 5.24 8.52 -19.17
CA GLU A 58 3.80 8.48 -18.93
C GLU A 58 3.51 7.89 -17.54
N VAL A 59 2.61 8.56 -16.83
CA VAL A 59 2.21 8.14 -15.48
C VAL A 59 1.13 7.07 -15.57
N ARG A 60 1.39 5.90 -14.98
CA ARG A 60 0.42 4.82 -14.86
C ARG A 60 -0.22 4.79 -13.47
N GLU A 61 -1.31 4.07 -13.33
CA GLU A 61 -2.06 3.97 -12.07
C GLU A 61 -1.18 3.51 -10.90
N GLN A 62 -0.28 2.57 -11.12
CA GLN A 62 0.65 2.07 -10.10
C GLN A 62 1.49 3.19 -9.48
N TYR A 63 1.79 4.25 -10.22
CA TYR A 63 2.52 5.40 -9.68
C TYR A 63 1.75 6.09 -8.56
N GLY A 64 0.44 6.31 -8.76
CA GLY A 64 -0.43 6.89 -7.74
C GLY A 64 -0.52 6.03 -6.47
N LEU A 65 -0.70 4.72 -6.64
CA LEU A 65 -0.75 3.78 -5.52
C LEU A 65 0.58 3.74 -4.74
N LEU A 66 1.71 3.77 -5.44
CA LEU A 66 3.03 3.83 -4.79
C LEU A 66 3.27 5.18 -4.11
N ASN A 67 2.78 6.28 -4.69
CA ASN A 67 2.88 7.60 -4.07
C ASN A 67 2.19 7.65 -2.70
N MET A 68 0.99 7.09 -2.57
CA MET A 68 0.30 6.96 -1.29
C MET A 68 1.14 6.20 -0.26
N LEU A 69 1.72 5.07 -0.68
CA LEU A 69 2.56 4.24 0.17
C LEU A 69 3.85 4.96 0.60
N HIS A 70 4.48 5.69 -0.32
CA HIS A 70 5.69 6.47 -0.04
C HIS A 70 5.43 7.61 0.95
N MET A 71 4.29 8.31 0.82
CA MET A 71 3.91 9.35 1.80
C MET A 71 3.75 8.76 3.19
N PHE A 72 3.08 7.61 3.32
CA PHE A 72 2.94 6.90 4.58
C PHE A 72 4.30 6.52 5.18
N VAL A 73 5.14 5.85 4.42
CA VAL A 73 6.45 5.40 4.91
C VAL A 73 7.36 6.59 5.27
N ASN A 74 7.27 7.70 4.53
CA ASN A 74 8.07 8.89 4.82
C ASN A 74 7.71 9.53 6.17
N ASP A 75 6.42 9.56 6.53
CA ASP A 75 5.96 10.26 7.73
C ASP A 75 5.78 9.35 8.96
N PHE A 76 5.56 8.05 8.76
CA PHE A 76 5.32 7.07 9.83
C PHE A 76 6.35 5.94 9.86
N GLY A 77 7.36 5.98 8.99
CA GLY A 77 8.33 4.91 8.83
C GLY A 77 9.16 4.64 10.08
N GLU A 78 9.52 5.65 10.87
CA GLU A 78 10.26 5.48 12.12
C GLU A 78 9.48 4.67 13.16
N GLU A 79 8.16 4.87 13.23
CA GLU A 79 7.28 4.13 14.14
C GLU A 79 6.95 2.74 13.57
N PHE A 80 6.86 2.65 12.24
CA PHE A 80 6.48 1.43 11.53
C PHE A 80 7.61 0.41 11.39
N ALA A 81 8.83 0.84 11.10
CA ALA A 81 9.95 -0.06 10.78
C ALA A 81 10.30 -1.06 11.91
N PRO A 82 10.25 -0.71 13.20
CA PRO A 82 10.52 -1.67 14.27
C PRO A 82 9.37 -2.65 14.56
N MET A 83 8.19 -2.46 13.96
CA MET A 83 7.05 -3.36 14.15
C MET A 83 7.31 -4.71 13.48
N ILE A 84 6.92 -5.78 14.14
CA ILE A 84 7.01 -7.15 13.62
C ILE A 84 5.74 -7.55 12.89
N ALA A 85 5.86 -8.41 11.88
CA ALA A 85 4.72 -9.03 11.24
C ALA A 85 4.14 -10.12 12.13
N VAL A 86 2.82 -10.13 12.26
CA VAL A 86 2.05 -11.12 13.02
C VAL A 86 0.91 -11.60 12.14
N ASP A 87 0.78 -12.91 12.01
CA ASP A 87 -0.34 -13.51 11.29
C ASP A 87 -1.67 -13.25 12.03
N SER A 88 -2.75 -13.17 11.27
CA SER A 88 -4.12 -13.08 11.83
C SER A 88 -4.53 -14.31 12.65
N GLY A 89 -3.79 -15.40 12.55
CA GLY A 89 -4.15 -16.71 13.13
C GLY A 89 -5.07 -17.55 12.22
N ASN A 90 -5.56 -16.97 11.11
CA ASN A 90 -6.36 -17.68 10.11
C ASN A 90 -5.48 -17.97 8.89
N THR A 91 -5.00 -19.20 8.79
CA THR A 91 -4.31 -19.64 7.56
C THR A 91 -5.34 -19.86 6.47
N VAL A 92 -5.35 -18.97 5.48
CA VAL A 92 -6.22 -19.07 4.30
C VAL A 92 -5.49 -19.86 3.23
N ALA A 93 -6.09 -20.96 2.75
CA ALA A 93 -5.52 -21.77 1.68
C ALA A 93 -5.42 -20.98 0.36
N ALA A 94 -4.48 -21.34 -0.50
CA ALA A 94 -4.23 -20.61 -1.75
C ALA A 94 -5.43 -20.70 -2.73
N ASP A 95 -6.22 -21.76 -2.65
CA ASP A 95 -7.42 -22.00 -3.45
C ASP A 95 -8.72 -21.52 -2.78
N ASP A 96 -8.65 -21.00 -1.54
CA ASP A 96 -9.79 -20.39 -0.87
C ASP A 96 -10.04 -18.99 -1.44
N THR A 97 -11.16 -18.83 -2.13
CA THR A 97 -11.58 -17.57 -2.77
C THR A 97 -12.57 -16.77 -1.93
N ASN A 98 -12.98 -17.26 -0.75
CA ASN A 98 -14.08 -16.70 0.04
C ASN A 98 -13.63 -16.10 1.37
N SER A 99 -12.44 -16.42 1.84
CA SER A 99 -11.96 -15.96 3.14
C SER A 99 -11.11 -14.70 3.03
N LEU A 100 -11.27 -13.78 3.98
CA LEU A 100 -10.47 -12.56 4.05
C LEU A 100 -9.02 -12.88 4.43
N ARG A 101 -8.08 -12.39 3.64
CA ARG A 101 -6.65 -12.49 3.90
C ARG A 101 -6.14 -11.20 4.52
N TYR A 102 -5.71 -11.26 5.77
CA TYR A 102 -5.10 -10.13 6.44
C TYR A 102 -4.03 -10.58 7.43
N GLY A 103 -3.11 -9.68 7.69
CA GLY A 103 -2.08 -9.80 8.71
C GLY A 103 -1.84 -8.47 9.38
N MET A 104 -0.94 -8.42 10.34
CA MET A 104 -0.67 -7.21 11.12
C MET A 104 0.82 -6.92 11.16
N ARG A 105 1.18 -5.65 11.21
CA ARG A 105 2.47 -5.21 11.73
C ARG A 105 2.26 -4.46 13.04
N THR A 106 2.93 -4.88 14.10
CA THR A 106 2.67 -4.36 15.43
C THR A 106 3.92 -4.35 16.32
N ASN A 107 3.94 -3.43 17.27
CA ASN A 107 4.87 -3.42 18.40
C ASN A 107 4.27 -4.07 19.67
N GLY A 108 3.16 -4.78 19.56
CA GLY A 108 2.42 -5.40 20.64
C GLY A 108 1.37 -4.50 21.31
N LYS A 109 1.38 -3.19 21.03
CA LYS A 109 0.42 -2.21 21.59
C LYS A 109 -0.35 -1.49 20.51
N SER A 110 0.32 -1.08 19.46
CA SER A 110 -0.22 -0.38 18.30
C SER A 110 0.29 -1.02 17.02
N GLY A 111 -0.33 -0.70 15.89
CA GLY A 111 0.11 -1.23 14.62
C GLY A 111 -0.83 -0.92 13.48
N PHE A 112 -0.70 -1.75 12.44
CA PHE A 112 -1.49 -1.66 11.22
C PHE A 112 -1.94 -3.05 10.79
N VAL A 113 -3.22 -3.16 10.43
CA VAL A 113 -3.79 -4.33 9.77
C VAL A 113 -3.63 -4.16 8.27
N PHE A 114 -3.06 -5.12 7.61
CA PHE A 114 -2.90 -5.18 6.15
C PHE A 114 -3.86 -6.19 5.58
N VAL A 115 -4.71 -5.76 4.67
CA VAL A 115 -5.67 -6.60 3.95
C VAL A 115 -5.23 -6.74 2.51
N ASN A 116 -5.25 -7.96 1.98
CA ASN A 116 -4.99 -8.25 0.59
C ASN A 116 -6.15 -9.05 -0.01
N HIS A 117 -7.03 -8.37 -0.74
CA HIS A 117 -8.12 -9.00 -1.47
C HIS A 117 -7.82 -9.00 -2.98
N TYR A 118 -6.71 -9.65 -3.31
CA TYR A 118 -6.23 -9.84 -4.68
C TYR A 118 -5.47 -11.15 -4.81
N GLN A 119 -5.74 -11.89 -5.86
CA GLN A 119 -4.96 -13.05 -6.27
C GLN A 119 -4.82 -13.08 -7.78
N ARG A 120 -3.59 -13.25 -8.26
CA ARG A 120 -3.32 -13.29 -9.70
C ARG A 120 -4.07 -14.45 -10.37
N LEU A 121 -4.74 -14.16 -11.48
CA LEU A 121 -5.50 -15.14 -12.29
C LEU A 121 -6.63 -15.84 -11.54
N THR A 122 -7.12 -15.25 -10.47
CA THR A 122 -8.23 -15.80 -9.67
C THR A 122 -9.13 -14.66 -9.24
N GLU A 123 -10.42 -14.78 -9.47
CA GLU A 123 -11.43 -13.87 -8.97
C GLU A 123 -11.79 -14.26 -7.53
N LEU A 124 -11.67 -13.33 -6.60
CA LEU A 124 -12.08 -13.53 -5.21
C LEU A 124 -13.52 -13.07 -5.02
N ALA A 125 -14.27 -13.79 -4.20
CA ALA A 125 -15.64 -13.41 -3.88
C ALA A 125 -15.68 -12.15 -2.99
N ASP A 126 -16.64 -11.27 -3.20
CA ASP A 126 -16.90 -10.16 -2.28
C ASP A 126 -17.20 -10.70 -0.87
N ILE A 127 -16.68 -10.02 0.14
CA ILE A 127 -16.85 -10.39 1.55
C ILE A 127 -17.67 -9.30 2.22
N GLU A 128 -18.86 -9.66 2.68
CA GLU A 128 -19.74 -8.76 3.42
C GLU A 128 -19.56 -8.91 4.93
N ASN A 129 -19.66 -7.78 5.65
CA ASN A 129 -19.57 -7.71 7.11
C ASN A 129 -18.32 -8.40 7.67
N ALA A 130 -17.18 -8.24 7.04
CA ALA A 130 -15.93 -8.78 7.53
C ALA A 130 -15.55 -8.16 8.87
N VAL A 131 -15.31 -9.00 9.88
CA VAL A 131 -14.86 -8.59 11.21
C VAL A 131 -13.36 -8.80 11.30
N ILE A 132 -12.65 -7.74 11.65
CA ILE A 132 -11.20 -7.73 11.83
C ILE A 132 -10.87 -7.39 13.27
N SER A 133 -10.03 -8.19 13.91
CA SER A 133 -9.52 -7.94 15.25
C SER A 133 -8.00 -7.76 15.23
N ALA A 134 -7.50 -6.77 15.96
CA ALA A 134 -6.08 -6.48 16.08
C ALA A 134 -5.71 -6.23 17.56
N GLY A 135 -5.13 -7.24 18.19
CA GLY A 135 -4.87 -7.20 19.64
C GLY A 135 -6.17 -7.08 20.43
N ASN A 136 -6.34 -5.96 21.13
CA ASN A 136 -7.56 -5.64 21.92
C ASN A 136 -8.55 -4.74 21.16
N VAL A 137 -8.29 -4.44 19.89
CA VAL A 137 -9.13 -3.57 19.07
C VAL A 137 -9.96 -4.43 18.12
N GLU A 138 -11.26 -4.20 18.11
CA GLU A 138 -12.19 -4.75 17.13
C GLU A 138 -12.65 -3.64 16.20
N PHE A 139 -12.44 -3.83 14.90
CA PHE A 139 -12.91 -2.90 13.88
C PHE A 139 -14.41 -3.09 13.64
N PRO A 140 -15.13 -2.04 13.24
CA PRO A 140 -16.49 -2.21 12.77
C PRO A 140 -16.52 -3.15 11.55
N PRO A 141 -17.60 -3.90 11.34
CA PRO A 141 -17.74 -4.73 10.15
C PRO A 141 -17.58 -3.89 8.88
N ILE A 142 -16.81 -4.41 7.93
CA ILE A 142 -16.55 -3.78 6.64
C ILE A 142 -16.91 -4.70 5.49
N ASP A 143 -17.30 -4.11 4.38
CA ASP A 143 -17.48 -4.85 3.12
C ASP A 143 -16.21 -4.71 2.26
N VAL A 144 -15.63 -5.84 1.89
CA VAL A 144 -14.46 -5.88 1.01
C VAL A 144 -14.90 -6.38 -0.35
N LYS A 145 -14.92 -5.48 -1.33
CA LYS A 145 -15.47 -5.73 -2.68
C LYS A 145 -14.44 -5.50 -3.77
N GLY A 146 -14.43 -6.41 -4.74
CA GLY A 146 -13.51 -6.35 -5.86
C GLY A 146 -12.04 -6.52 -5.47
N GLU A 147 -11.15 -6.27 -6.40
CA GLU A 147 -9.70 -6.36 -6.17
C GLU A 147 -9.19 -5.13 -5.41
N VAL A 148 -8.88 -5.28 -4.14
CA VAL A 148 -8.40 -4.20 -3.28
C VAL A 148 -7.33 -4.68 -2.31
N SER A 149 -6.35 -3.82 -2.05
CA SER A 149 -5.35 -4.04 -0.99
C SER A 149 -5.15 -2.73 -0.24
N PHE A 150 -5.25 -2.78 1.07
CA PHE A 150 -5.19 -1.59 1.93
C PHE A 150 -4.64 -1.94 3.30
N PHE A 151 -4.39 -0.91 4.11
CA PHE A 151 -4.07 -1.09 5.53
C PHE A 151 -4.77 -0.06 6.40
N MET A 152 -5.05 -0.44 7.64
CA MET A 152 -5.77 0.36 8.62
C MET A 152 -4.99 0.39 9.94
N PRO A 153 -4.90 1.55 10.62
CA PRO A 153 -4.19 1.66 11.89
C PRO A 153 -5.05 1.19 13.07
N PHE A 154 -4.37 0.68 14.10
CA PHE A 154 -4.97 0.46 15.42
C PHE A 154 -4.07 0.97 16.53
N ASN A 155 -4.66 1.57 17.58
CA ASN A 155 -3.98 2.22 18.70
C ASN A 155 -2.88 3.19 18.27
N MET A 156 -3.10 3.89 17.15
CA MET A 156 -2.13 4.81 16.56
C MET A 156 -1.99 6.07 17.41
N LYS A 157 -0.76 6.39 17.80
CA LYS A 157 -0.47 7.62 18.52
C LYS A 157 -0.51 8.83 17.58
N MET A 158 -1.28 9.86 17.96
CA MET A 158 -1.44 11.11 17.22
C MET A 158 -1.22 12.29 18.17
N GLY A 159 0.04 12.72 18.33
CA GLY A 159 0.42 13.66 19.38
C GLY A 159 0.14 13.08 20.78
N ASP A 160 -0.70 13.76 21.57
CA ASP A 160 -1.15 13.31 22.91
C ASP A 160 -2.41 12.45 22.87
N SER A 161 -2.97 12.25 21.69
CA SER A 161 -4.18 11.45 21.45
C SER A 161 -3.85 10.04 20.98
N VAL A 162 -4.82 9.13 21.09
CA VAL A 162 -4.71 7.76 20.60
C VAL A 162 -5.94 7.43 19.76
N LEU A 163 -5.72 7.22 18.49
CA LEU A 163 -6.71 6.71 17.57
C LEU A 163 -6.81 5.19 17.79
N GLU A 164 -7.94 4.74 18.35
CA GLU A 164 -8.17 3.32 18.61
C GLU A 164 -8.20 2.52 17.30
N TYR A 165 -8.97 3.01 16.31
CA TYR A 165 -8.92 2.53 14.93
C TYR A 165 -9.36 3.59 13.94
N ALA A 166 -9.00 3.38 12.69
CA ALA A 166 -9.66 4.02 11.54
C ALA A 166 -9.93 2.97 10.45
N THR A 167 -11.10 3.08 9.80
CA THR A 167 -11.42 2.35 8.55
C THR A 167 -11.03 3.19 7.34
N ALA A 168 -9.84 3.78 7.40
CA ALA A 168 -9.22 4.61 6.38
C ALA A 168 -7.70 4.40 6.43
N GLN A 169 -7.03 4.57 5.31
CA GLN A 169 -5.60 4.35 5.18
C GLN A 169 -4.82 5.64 5.50
N PRO A 170 -3.91 5.67 6.49
CA PRO A 170 -3.08 6.84 6.75
C PRO A 170 -2.15 7.14 5.57
N LEU A 171 -2.03 8.43 5.22
CA LEU A 171 -1.20 8.91 4.12
C LEU A 171 0.02 9.69 4.61
N CYS A 172 -0.21 10.76 5.35
CA CYS A 172 0.85 11.63 5.84
C CYS A 172 0.34 12.50 6.99
N LYS A 173 1.25 13.26 7.58
CA LYS A 173 0.93 14.33 8.54
C LYS A 173 1.57 15.64 8.10
N TYR A 174 0.90 16.74 8.40
CA TYR A 174 1.41 18.08 8.23
C TYR A 174 0.93 18.98 9.39
N ASP A 175 1.87 19.56 10.12
CA ASP A 175 1.60 20.21 11.40
C ASP A 175 0.78 19.27 12.31
N ASP A 176 -0.36 19.75 12.83
CA ASP A 176 -1.27 18.99 13.70
C ASP A 176 -2.34 18.20 12.93
N THR A 177 -2.24 18.15 11.61
CA THR A 177 -3.26 17.54 10.75
C THR A 177 -2.76 16.22 10.17
N TYR A 178 -3.58 15.19 10.29
CA TYR A 178 -3.35 13.86 9.73
C TYR A 178 -4.25 13.63 8.53
N PHE A 179 -3.67 13.16 7.44
CA PHE A 179 -4.37 12.88 6.19
C PHE A 179 -4.54 11.38 6.03
N PHE A 180 -5.77 10.99 5.72
CA PHE A 180 -6.13 9.59 5.47
C PHE A 180 -6.79 9.48 4.11
N ALA A 181 -6.51 8.42 3.36
CA ALA A 181 -7.26 8.07 2.17
C ALA A 181 -8.49 7.26 2.53
N GLU A 182 -9.59 7.50 1.86
CA GLU A 182 -10.69 6.56 1.80
C GLU A 182 -10.21 5.22 1.23
N ILE A 183 -10.80 4.13 1.70
CA ILE A 183 -10.62 2.81 1.12
C ILE A 183 -11.85 2.53 0.24
N PRO A 184 -11.69 2.09 -1.02
CA PRO A 184 -12.82 1.84 -1.90
C PRO A 184 -13.89 0.95 -1.26
N ASN A 185 -15.15 1.36 -1.33
CA ASN A 185 -16.33 0.70 -0.78
C ASN A 185 -16.38 0.60 0.76
N ILE A 186 -15.44 1.18 1.48
CA ILE A 186 -15.41 1.19 2.94
C ILE A 186 -15.64 2.62 3.44
N LYS A 187 -16.64 2.80 4.29
CA LYS A 187 -16.89 4.10 4.92
C LYS A 187 -15.77 4.42 5.90
N ALA A 188 -15.18 5.61 5.77
CA ALA A 188 -14.17 6.08 6.69
C ALA A 188 -14.79 6.40 8.07
N GLU A 189 -14.33 5.71 9.10
CA GLU A 189 -14.71 5.93 10.49
C GLU A 189 -13.46 6.04 11.36
N TYR A 190 -13.54 6.89 12.40
CA TYR A 190 -12.42 7.15 13.31
C TYR A 190 -12.92 7.06 14.75
N LYS A 191 -12.29 6.21 15.54
CA LYS A 191 -12.57 6.10 16.96
C LYS A 191 -11.32 6.40 17.78
N PHE A 192 -11.45 7.30 18.73
CA PHE A 192 -10.38 7.64 19.66
C PHE A 192 -10.62 6.97 21.00
N SER A 193 -9.61 6.31 21.56
CA SER A 193 -9.60 5.86 22.96
C SER A 193 -9.13 6.94 23.91
N LYS A 194 -8.40 7.95 23.38
CA LYS A 194 -7.92 9.11 24.14
C LYS A 194 -7.83 10.34 23.24
N GLY A 195 -8.40 11.46 23.69
CA GLY A 195 -8.29 12.75 23.03
C GLY A 195 -8.97 12.83 21.67
N SER A 196 -8.44 13.68 20.80
CA SER A 196 -8.85 13.87 19.40
C SER A 196 -7.69 14.45 18.61
N ALA A 197 -7.76 14.40 17.28
CA ALA A 197 -6.78 15.01 16.39
C ALA A 197 -7.50 15.62 15.17
N ASN A 198 -6.83 16.53 14.49
CA ASN A 198 -7.32 17.06 13.21
C ASN A 198 -7.10 16.00 12.13
N ILE A 199 -8.18 15.55 11.50
CA ILE A 199 -8.14 14.55 10.42
C ILE A 199 -8.79 15.15 9.18
N VAL A 200 -8.11 14.96 8.06
CA VAL A 200 -8.65 15.20 6.72
C VAL A 200 -8.74 13.86 6.00
N THR A 201 -9.96 13.49 5.63
CA THR A 201 -10.21 12.32 4.79
C THR A 201 -10.16 12.75 3.32
N VAL A 202 -9.31 12.09 2.54
CA VAL A 202 -9.09 12.37 1.13
C VAL A 202 -9.73 11.27 0.31
N PRO A 203 -10.58 11.57 -0.68
CA PRO A 203 -11.11 10.57 -1.59
C PRO A 203 -9.98 9.75 -2.24
N PHE A 204 -10.18 8.45 -2.39
CA PHE A 204 -9.15 7.52 -2.88
C PHE A 204 -8.48 8.00 -4.17
N GLU A 205 -9.27 8.46 -5.13
CA GLU A 205 -8.77 8.93 -6.42
C GLU A 205 -7.88 10.18 -6.28
N ASN A 206 -8.25 11.12 -5.41
CA ASN A 206 -7.45 12.31 -5.14
C ASN A 206 -6.17 11.98 -4.35
N ALA A 207 -6.23 11.01 -3.44
CA ALA A 207 -5.08 10.57 -2.64
C ALA A 207 -3.92 10.06 -3.51
N LYS A 208 -4.21 9.41 -4.63
CA LYS A 208 -3.20 8.95 -5.60
C LYS A 208 -2.34 10.10 -6.16
N TYR A 209 -2.91 11.29 -6.27
CA TYR A 209 -2.24 12.48 -6.84
C TYR A 209 -1.82 13.51 -5.80
N MET A 210 -2.09 13.24 -4.54
CA MET A 210 -1.68 14.11 -3.45
C MET A 210 -0.14 14.27 -3.42
N ARG A 211 0.33 15.47 -3.05
CA ARG A 211 1.77 15.77 -2.94
C ARG A 211 2.04 16.50 -1.63
N LYS A 212 3.17 16.18 -1.03
CA LYS A 212 3.73 16.92 0.10
C LYS A 212 5.09 17.48 -0.32
N LEU A 213 5.14 18.79 -0.56
CA LEU A 213 6.32 19.49 -1.04
C LEU A 213 6.62 20.69 -0.15
N ASN A 214 7.86 20.79 0.32
CA ASN A 214 8.33 21.95 1.14
C ASN A 214 7.39 22.30 2.30
N GLY A 215 6.84 21.29 2.98
CA GLY A 215 5.91 21.48 4.08
C GLY A 215 4.50 21.89 3.68
N THR A 216 4.12 21.81 2.42
CA THR A 216 2.75 22.07 1.95
C THR A 216 2.14 20.81 1.38
N VAL A 217 0.87 20.56 1.70
CA VAL A 217 0.10 19.43 1.17
C VAL A 217 -0.80 19.95 0.04
N TYR A 218 -0.69 19.33 -1.12
CA TYR A 218 -1.51 19.57 -2.31
C TYR A 218 -2.41 18.36 -2.51
N ILE A 219 -3.71 18.56 -2.61
CA ILE A 219 -4.69 17.53 -2.95
C ILE A 219 -5.08 17.75 -4.40
N GLY A 220 -4.83 16.75 -5.25
CA GLY A 220 -5.10 16.80 -6.68
C GLY A 220 -6.58 16.61 -7.03
#